data_18a454a1cd6af83a1cbad06e020af8a8
#
_entry.id   18a454a1cd6af83a1cbad06e020af8a8
#
_cell.length_a   1.000
_cell.length_b   1.000
_cell.length_c   1.000
_cell.angle_alpha   90.00
_cell.angle_beta   90.00
_cell.angle_gamma   90.00
#
_symmetry.space_group_name_H-M   'P 1'
#
loop_
_entity.id
_entity.type
_entity.pdbx_description
1 polymer ?
#
loop_
_entity_poly.entity_id
_entity_poly.type
_entity_poly.pdbx_seq_one_letter_code
_entity_poly.pdbx_strand_id
1 'polypeptide(L)'
;MQGRDVEASAATGGDPIEELRRGIYETTGLASELGDSGWLAVTCADERMAAWMCATIILENVDARASGDLLYVPAHPSFTIEDEVKSVITVVAKTHHYWTSGHLTAQSVQQRGGPR
;
A
#
# COMPACT_ATOMS: atom_id res chain seq x y z
N MET A 1 -5.20 -24.88 21.27
CA MET A 1 -5.68 -24.23 20.94
C MET A 1 -5.82 -23.61 20.50
N GLN A 2 -5.64 -23.94 20.57
CA GLN A 2 -6.10 -23.25 20.17
C GLN A 2 -6.17 -22.58 19.61
N GLY A 3 -5.89 -23.14 19.94
CA GLY A 3 -6.26 -22.33 19.38
C GLY A 3 -6.18 -21.84 18.88
N ARG A 4 -5.86 -22.22 18.85
CA ARG A 4 -6.05 -21.65 18.35
C ARG A 4 -6.19 -20.93 17.95
N ASP A 5 -6.08 -21.43 18.20
CA ASP A 5 -6.51 -20.60 17.71
C ASP A 5 -6.43 -19.89 17.30
N VAL A 6 -6.16 -20.40 17.67
CA VAL A 6 -6.39 -19.62 17.21
C VAL A 6 -6.41 -19.05 16.64
N GLU A 7 -6.19 -19.44 16.66
CA GLU A 7 -6.49 -18.87 16.09
C GLU A 7 -6.82 -18.09 15.64
N ALA A 8 -6.81 -18.55 15.88
CA ALA A 8 -7.45 -17.79 15.38
C ALA A 8 -7.55 -16.84 15.34
N SER A 9 -7.47 -16.92 15.70
CA SER A 9 -7.79 -16.06 15.58
C SER A 9 -7.57 -15.35 15.29
N ALA A 10 -7.20 -15.55 15.45
CA ALA A 10 -7.16 -14.96 15.13
C ALA A 10 -7.24 -14.45 14.53
N ALA A 11 -6.82 -14.91 14.63
CA ALA A 11 -7.02 -14.37 13.63
C ALA A 11 -7.92 -13.65 13.47
N THR A 12 -8.18 -14.17 13.46
CA THR A 12 -9.15 -13.55 13.52
C THR A 12 -9.14 -12.29 14.03
N GLY A 13 -9.31 -11.90 14.62
CA GLY A 13 -9.39 -10.64 15.11
C GLY A 13 -8.10 -9.97 15.22
N GLY A 14 -7.29 -10.20 14.33
CA GLY A 14 -5.97 -9.67 14.37
C GLY A 14 -5.94 -8.17 14.41
N ASP A 15 -4.77 -7.65 14.74
CA ASP A 15 -4.47 -6.24 14.76
C ASP A 15 -4.66 -5.68 13.36
N PRO A 16 -5.55 -4.71 13.16
CA PRO A 16 -5.75 -4.13 11.84
C PRO A 16 -4.47 -3.57 11.22
N ILE A 17 -3.62 -2.98 12.03
CA ILE A 17 -2.38 -2.40 11.53
C ILE A 17 -1.44 -3.49 11.03
N GLU A 18 -1.32 -4.60 11.76
CA GLU A 18 -0.48 -5.71 11.30
C GLU A 18 -1.05 -6.36 10.05
N GLU A 19 -2.37 -6.48 9.96
CA GLU A 19 -2.99 -7.00 8.74
C GLU A 19 -2.73 -6.09 7.56
N LEU A 20 -2.79 -4.79 7.79
CA LEU A 20 -2.50 -3.81 6.74
C LEU A 20 -1.05 -3.97 6.26
N ARG A 21 -0.11 -4.04 7.18
CA ARG A 21 1.30 -4.21 6.83
C ARG A 21 1.52 -5.50 6.05
N ARG A 22 0.95 -6.60 6.54
CA ARG A 22 1.10 -7.89 5.90
C ARG A 22 0.48 -7.90 4.50
N GLY A 23 -0.71 -7.34 4.37
CA GLY A 23 -1.39 -7.30 3.08
C GLY A 23 -0.64 -6.47 2.06
N ILE A 24 -0.09 -5.33 2.47
CA ILE A 24 0.71 -4.51 1.58
C ILE A 24 1.96 -5.27 1.13
N TYR A 25 2.64 -5.91 2.08
CA TYR A 25 3.84 -6.66 1.73
C TYR A 25 3.53 -7.82 0.79
N GLU A 26 2.46 -8.56 1.06
CA GLU A 26 2.13 -9.72 0.24
C GLU A 26 1.70 -9.33 -1.18
N THR A 27 1.10 -8.17 -1.33
CA THR A 27 0.62 -7.74 -2.65
C THR A 27 1.62 -6.91 -3.42
N THR A 28 2.53 -6.24 -2.76
CA THR A 28 3.45 -5.32 -3.43
C THR A 28 4.91 -5.62 -3.18
N GLY A 29 5.23 -6.38 -2.15
CA GLY A 29 6.61 -6.58 -1.73
C GLY A 29 7.20 -5.41 -0.97
N LEU A 30 6.42 -4.37 -0.70
CA LEU A 30 6.92 -3.18 -0.02
C LEU A 30 6.83 -3.33 1.49
N ALA A 31 7.92 -3.04 2.17
CA ALA A 31 7.96 -3.05 3.63
C ALA A 31 7.28 -1.80 4.18
N SER A 32 6.76 -1.89 5.38
CA SER A 32 6.10 -0.77 6.01
C SER A 32 6.31 -0.80 7.51
N GLU A 33 6.15 0.36 8.14
CA GLU A 33 6.23 0.51 9.58
C GLU A 33 5.21 1.53 10.03
N LEU A 34 4.75 1.36 11.25
CA LEU A 34 3.83 2.34 11.82
C LEU A 34 4.57 3.66 11.98
N GLY A 35 4.01 4.70 11.40
CA GLY A 35 4.58 6.04 11.50
C GLY A 35 3.89 6.85 12.59
N ASP A 36 3.68 8.12 12.30
CA ASP A 36 2.94 8.97 13.22
C ASP A 36 1.52 8.46 13.40
N SER A 37 0.88 8.94 14.44
CA SER A 37 -0.46 8.51 14.78
C SER A 37 -1.38 8.55 13.55
N GLY A 38 -1.97 7.41 13.24
CA GLY A 38 -2.91 7.31 12.13
C GLY A 38 -2.29 7.06 10.77
N TRP A 39 -0.98 6.88 10.69
CA TRP A 39 -0.30 6.70 9.41
C TRP A 39 0.63 5.51 9.42
N LEU A 40 0.67 4.81 8.31
CA LEU A 40 1.62 3.72 8.07
C LEU A 40 2.60 4.19 6.99
N ALA A 41 3.88 4.08 7.28
CA ALA A 41 4.93 4.49 6.35
C ALA A 41 5.36 3.31 5.51
N VAL A 42 5.12 3.38 4.21
CA VAL A 42 5.47 2.34 3.25
C VAL A 42 6.72 2.79 2.50
N THR A 43 7.75 1.97 2.51
CA THR A 43 9.00 2.32 1.84
C THR A 43 8.90 1.97 0.36
N CYS A 44 8.99 2.99 -0.47
CA CYS A 44 8.97 2.81 -1.92
C CYS A 44 10.40 2.72 -2.46
N ALA A 45 10.53 2.39 -3.73
CA ALA A 45 11.84 2.24 -4.35
C ALA A 45 12.58 3.58 -4.43
N ASP A 46 11.85 4.65 -4.67
CA ASP A 46 12.44 5.98 -4.73
C ASP A 46 11.35 7.04 -4.52
N GLU A 47 11.79 8.27 -4.54
CA GLU A 47 10.92 9.41 -4.27
C GLU A 47 9.84 9.57 -5.34
N ARG A 48 10.18 9.29 -6.58
CA ARG A 48 9.21 9.41 -7.68
C ARG A 48 8.07 8.43 -7.50
N MET A 49 8.38 7.21 -7.12
CA MET A 49 7.37 6.19 -6.90
C MET A 49 6.44 6.60 -5.75
N ALA A 50 7.02 7.08 -4.66
CA ALA A 50 6.21 7.50 -3.51
C ALA A 50 5.27 8.63 -3.89
N ALA A 51 5.78 9.63 -4.60
CA ALA A 51 4.96 10.78 -5.01
C ALA A 51 3.86 10.37 -5.96
N TRP A 52 4.18 9.52 -6.94
CA TRP A 52 3.20 9.07 -7.92
C TRP A 52 2.10 8.23 -7.26
N MET A 53 2.49 7.30 -6.40
CA MET A 53 1.51 6.47 -5.72
C MET A 53 0.63 7.30 -4.81
N CYS A 54 1.23 8.28 -4.13
CA CYS A 54 0.45 9.16 -3.27
C CYS A 54 -0.66 9.86 -4.04
N ALA A 55 -0.31 10.46 -5.17
CA ALA A 55 -1.30 11.18 -5.98
C ALA A 55 -2.38 10.23 -6.49
N THR A 56 -1.99 9.03 -6.91
CA THR A 56 -2.94 8.09 -7.47
C THR A 56 -3.87 7.52 -6.38
N ILE A 57 -3.32 7.27 -5.19
CA ILE A 57 -4.14 6.78 -4.08
C ILE A 57 -5.19 7.81 -3.69
N ILE A 58 -4.81 9.09 -3.68
CA ILE A 58 -5.76 10.15 -3.38
C ILE A 58 -6.89 10.16 -4.40
N LEU A 59 -6.58 9.92 -5.66
CA LEU A 59 -7.61 9.83 -6.69
C LEU A 59 -8.57 8.66 -6.48
N GLU A 60 -8.16 7.67 -5.70
CA GLU A 60 -9.01 6.53 -5.37
C GLU A 60 -9.79 6.77 -4.07
N ASN A 61 -9.81 8.00 -3.59
CA ASN A 61 -10.54 8.39 -2.39
C ASN A 61 -9.97 7.81 -1.10
N VAL A 62 -8.67 7.58 -1.08
CA VAL A 62 -7.96 7.17 0.13
C VAL A 62 -6.93 8.26 0.41
N ASP A 63 -6.83 8.67 1.67
CA ASP A 63 -5.83 9.67 2.04
C ASP A 63 -4.43 9.11 1.84
N ALA A 64 -3.50 9.99 1.51
CA ALA A 64 -2.11 9.58 1.37
C ALA A 64 -1.21 10.80 1.51
N ARG A 65 0.03 10.53 1.86
CA ARG A 65 1.08 11.55 1.92
C ARG A 65 2.36 10.94 1.42
N ALA A 66 3.28 11.77 0.98
CA ALA A 66 4.59 11.31 0.54
C ALA A 66 5.66 12.23 1.09
N SER A 67 6.77 11.65 1.50
CA SER A 67 7.93 12.39 1.97
C SER A 67 9.16 11.56 1.64
N GLY A 68 10.01 12.08 0.76
CA GLY A 68 11.13 11.29 0.28
C GLY A 68 10.62 10.01 -0.38
N ASP A 69 11.20 8.89 -0.03
CA ASP A 69 10.79 7.61 -0.58
C ASP A 69 9.70 6.93 0.25
N LEU A 70 9.12 7.64 1.21
CA LEU A 70 8.08 7.09 2.07
C LEU A 70 6.70 7.52 1.60
N LEU A 71 5.82 6.54 1.49
CA LEU A 71 4.43 6.75 1.19
C LEU A 71 3.63 6.47 2.46
N TYR A 72 2.79 7.41 2.86
CA TYR A 72 1.98 7.26 4.07
C TYR A 72 0.54 6.98 3.69
N VAL A 73 -0.03 5.95 4.29
CA VAL A 73 -1.43 5.62 4.11
C VAL A 73 -2.09 5.50 5.48
N PRO A 74 -3.42 5.65 5.54
CA PRO A 74 -4.09 5.64 6.85
C PRO A 74 -3.97 4.28 7.53
N ALA A 75 -3.77 4.30 8.84
CA ALA A 75 -3.67 3.09 9.63
C ALA A 75 -4.14 3.38 11.05
N HIS A 76 -5.31 2.90 11.39
CA HIS A 76 -5.91 3.11 12.70
C HIS A 76 -6.24 1.79 13.37
N PRO A 77 -6.03 1.70 14.69
CA PRO A 77 -6.45 0.49 15.40
C PRO A 77 -7.95 0.26 15.35
N SER A 78 -8.71 1.31 15.04
CA SER A 78 -10.17 1.18 14.95
C SER A 78 -10.63 0.70 13.58
N PHE A 79 -9.74 0.55 12.62
CA PHE A 79 -10.12 0.03 11.30
C PHE A 79 -10.65 -1.39 11.43
N THR A 80 -11.67 -1.70 10.64
CA THR A 80 -12.11 -3.09 10.53
C THR A 80 -11.35 -3.74 9.38
N ILE A 81 -11.03 -5.02 9.56
CA ILE A 81 -10.26 -5.74 8.55
C ILE A 81 -11.07 -5.88 7.27
N GLU A 82 -12.38 -6.11 7.42
CA GLU A 82 -13.24 -6.32 6.25
C GLU A 82 -13.46 -5.06 5.43
N ASP A 83 -13.35 -3.89 6.04
CA ASP A 83 -13.63 -2.63 5.35
C ASP A 83 -12.37 -1.84 5.09
N GLU A 84 -11.95 -1.04 6.06
CA GLU A 84 -10.87 -0.07 5.84
C GLU A 84 -9.54 -0.74 5.51
N VAL A 85 -9.19 -1.79 6.24
CA VAL A 85 -7.92 -2.47 5.99
C VAL A 85 -7.89 -3.04 4.59
N LYS A 86 -8.94 -3.76 4.22
CA LYS A 86 -9.02 -4.37 2.91
C LYS A 86 -9.04 -3.32 1.81
N SER A 87 -9.74 -2.22 2.05
CA SER A 87 -9.82 -1.13 1.09
C SER A 87 -8.45 -0.50 0.85
N VAL A 88 -7.71 -0.21 1.91
CA VAL A 88 -6.38 0.38 1.77
C VAL A 88 -5.44 -0.57 1.05
N ILE A 89 -5.44 -1.85 1.44
CA ILE A 89 -4.59 -2.85 0.78
C ILE A 89 -4.91 -2.91 -0.71
N THR A 90 -6.19 -2.95 -1.05
CA THR A 90 -6.62 -3.05 -2.44
C THR A 90 -6.13 -1.85 -3.25
N VAL A 91 -6.29 -0.64 -2.70
CA VAL A 91 -5.89 0.57 -3.41
C VAL A 91 -4.37 0.62 -3.56
N VAL A 92 -3.63 0.28 -2.51
CA VAL A 92 -2.17 0.28 -2.58
C VAL A 92 -1.69 -0.76 -3.60
N ALA A 93 -2.26 -1.95 -3.56
CA ALA A 93 -1.87 -3.02 -4.49
C ALA A 93 -2.16 -2.63 -5.93
N LYS A 94 -3.34 -2.07 -6.17
CA LYS A 94 -3.73 -1.65 -7.51
C LYS A 94 -2.82 -0.52 -8.02
N THR A 95 -2.55 0.44 -7.17
CA THR A 95 -1.69 1.56 -7.52
C THR A 95 -0.27 1.09 -7.81
N HIS A 96 0.24 0.19 -6.99
CA HIS A 96 1.56 -0.39 -7.21
C HIS A 96 1.61 -1.12 -8.55
N HIS A 97 0.58 -1.90 -8.83
CA HIS A 97 0.50 -2.60 -10.10
C HIS A 97 0.54 -1.61 -11.28
N TYR A 98 -0.22 -0.52 -11.18
CA TYR A 98 -0.22 0.49 -12.22
C TYR A 98 1.15 1.15 -12.37
N TRP A 99 1.83 1.41 -11.24
CA TRP A 99 3.16 1.99 -11.30
C TRP A 99 4.12 1.10 -12.07
N THR A 100 4.16 -0.19 -11.71
CA THR A 100 5.09 -1.11 -12.37
C THR A 100 4.74 -1.33 -13.83
N SER A 101 3.45 -1.51 -14.12
CA SER A 101 3.00 -1.72 -15.51
C SER A 101 3.13 -0.47 -16.34
N GLY A 102 2.70 0.65 -15.78
CA GLY A 102 2.76 1.92 -16.50
C GLY A 102 4.17 2.38 -16.75
N HIS A 103 5.04 2.14 -15.78
CA HIS A 103 6.44 2.49 -15.94
C HIS A 103 7.06 1.73 -17.10
N LEU A 104 6.80 0.44 -17.16
CA LEU A 104 7.30 -0.37 -18.27
C LEU A 104 6.69 0.06 -19.58
N THR A 105 5.40 0.35 -19.58
CA THR A 105 4.72 0.78 -20.79
C THR A 105 5.27 2.11 -21.27
N ALA A 106 5.50 3.04 -20.36
CA ALA A 106 6.05 4.33 -20.73
C ALA A 106 7.43 4.19 -21.34
N GLN A 107 8.26 3.32 -20.79
CA GLN A 107 9.58 3.07 -21.34
C GLN A 107 9.49 2.49 -22.73
N SER A 108 8.59 1.56 -22.93
CA SER A 108 8.39 0.95 -24.25
C SER A 108 7.94 1.98 -25.27
N VAL A 109 7.00 2.81 -24.88
CA VAL A 109 6.50 3.85 -25.77
C VAL A 109 7.62 4.81 -26.15
N GLN A 110 8.40 5.24 -25.16
CA GLN A 110 9.50 6.14 -25.43
C GLN A 110 10.52 5.53 -26.38
N GLN A 111 10.83 4.26 -26.21
CA GLN A 111 11.77 3.61 -27.09
C GLN A 111 11.28 3.55 -28.51
N ARG A 112 10.01 3.24 -28.70
CA ARG A 112 9.47 3.09 -30.03
C ARG A 112 9.13 4.39 -30.67
N GLY A 113 8.63 5.31 -29.87
CA GLY A 113 8.06 6.49 -30.41
C GLY A 113 8.90 7.72 -30.28
N GLY A 114 10.12 7.57 -29.81
CA GLY A 114 10.95 8.71 -29.54
C GLY A 114 10.96 9.76 -30.62
N PRO A 115 11.12 9.38 -31.86
CA PRO A 115 11.22 10.37 -32.91
C PRO A 115 9.93 10.99 -33.37
N ARG A 116 8.88 10.75 -32.75
CA ARG A 116 7.66 11.30 -33.28
C ARG A 116 7.59 12.75 -33.38
#